data_5912d78936e09baf3395c86b98a03349
#
_entry.id   5912d78936e09baf3395c86b98a03349
#
_cell.length_a   1.000
_cell.length_b   1.000
_cell.length_c   1.000
_cell.angle_alpha   90.00
_cell.angle_beta   90.00
_cell.angle_gamma   90.00
#
_symmetry.space_group_name_H-M   'P 1'
#
loop_
_entity.id
_entity.type
_entity.pdbx_description
1 polymer ?
#
loop_
_entity_poly.entity_id
_entity_poly.type
_entity_poly.pdbx_seq_one_letter_code
_entity_poly.pdbx_strand_id
1 'polypeptide(L)'
;KIGLMVKGSPTFDGSVHHYPYEDLDYIPKGQKHGKLNIQQKDQVDWLIDLKQMGVGGDNSWGARPHDKYTLSPGNYDYSFMLVPFEVGIDLTRLSKRTMK
;
A
#
# COMPACT_ATOMS: atom_id res chain seq x y z
N LYS A 1 -15.42 -6.00 -19.07
CA LYS A 1 -14.93 -5.84 -17.68
C LYS A 1 -14.24 -4.49 -17.55
N ILE A 2 -14.41 -3.84 -16.39
CA ILE A 2 -13.79 -2.56 -16.07
C ILE A 2 -12.71 -2.79 -15.04
N GLY A 3 -11.55 -2.15 -15.22
CA GLY A 3 -10.46 -2.06 -14.26
C GLY A 3 -10.34 -0.64 -13.73
N LEU A 4 -9.58 -0.47 -12.65
CA LEU A 4 -9.24 0.81 -12.07
C LEU A 4 -7.73 0.93 -11.93
N MET A 5 -7.17 2.03 -12.42
CA MET A 5 -5.75 2.34 -12.32
C MET A 5 -5.54 3.53 -11.40
N VAL A 6 -4.51 3.47 -10.55
CA VAL A 6 -4.04 4.63 -9.78
C VAL A 6 -2.82 5.21 -10.46
N LYS A 7 -2.77 6.54 -10.50
CA LYS A 7 -1.59 7.31 -10.89
C LYS A 7 -1.23 8.28 -9.79
N GLY A 8 0.00 8.23 -9.31
CA GLY A 8 0.54 9.20 -8.37
C GLY A 8 1.01 10.48 -9.05
N SER A 9 1.12 11.54 -8.28
CA SER A 9 1.69 12.81 -8.71
C SER A 9 2.63 13.38 -7.63
N PRO A 10 3.95 13.17 -7.76
CA PRO A 10 4.63 12.41 -8.84
C PRO A 10 4.57 10.89 -8.65
N THR A 11 4.55 10.40 -7.41
CA THR A 11 4.55 8.96 -7.05
C THR A 11 3.67 8.71 -5.83
N PHE A 12 3.41 7.45 -5.56
CA PHE A 12 2.79 6.98 -4.33
C PHE A 12 3.38 5.63 -3.95
N ASP A 13 3.25 5.25 -2.69
CA ASP A 13 3.43 3.88 -2.24
C ASP A 13 2.07 3.19 -2.19
N GLY A 14 2.00 1.91 -2.48
CA GLY A 14 0.72 1.24 -2.42
C GLY A 14 0.80 -0.27 -2.46
N SER A 15 -0.26 -0.88 -2.00
CA SER A 15 -0.42 -2.32 -2.04
C SER A 15 -1.87 -2.70 -2.32
N VAL A 16 -2.06 -3.88 -2.90
CA VAL A 16 -3.38 -4.43 -3.23
C VAL A 16 -3.44 -5.87 -2.74
N HIS A 17 -4.44 -6.17 -1.94
CA HIS A 17 -4.62 -7.49 -1.34
C HIS A 17 -6.06 -7.99 -1.48
N HIS A 18 -6.24 -9.30 -1.65
CA HIS A 18 -7.54 -9.98 -1.61
C HIS A 18 -7.90 -10.45 -0.19
N TYR A 19 -7.55 -9.67 0.80
CA TYR A 19 -7.89 -9.87 2.20
C TYR A 19 -7.77 -8.53 2.95
N PRO A 20 -8.53 -8.31 4.02
CA PRO A 20 -8.39 -7.11 4.84
C PRO A 20 -7.04 -7.14 5.57
N TYR A 21 -6.42 -5.99 5.74
CA TYR A 21 -5.13 -5.89 6.41
C TYR A 21 -5.19 -6.33 7.89
N GLU A 22 -6.34 -6.26 8.52
CA GLU A 22 -6.57 -6.75 9.88
C GLU A 22 -6.33 -8.26 10.01
N ASP A 23 -6.49 -9.01 8.93
CA ASP A 23 -6.17 -10.44 8.92
C ASP A 23 -4.66 -10.69 9.13
N LEU A 24 -3.80 -9.72 8.82
CA LEU A 24 -2.36 -9.77 9.07
C LEU A 24 -2.03 -9.56 10.55
N ASP A 25 -2.78 -8.73 11.24
CA ASP A 25 -2.57 -8.39 12.64
C ASP A 25 -3.21 -9.39 13.61
N TYR A 26 -4.10 -10.26 13.10
CA TYR A 26 -4.78 -11.22 13.93
C TYR A 26 -3.82 -12.30 14.44
N ILE A 27 -3.61 -12.33 15.75
CA ILE A 27 -2.84 -13.36 16.43
C ILE A 27 -3.82 -14.33 17.12
N PRO A 28 -3.96 -15.58 16.64
CA PRO A 28 -4.79 -16.56 17.28
C PRO A 28 -4.35 -16.84 18.72
N LYS A 29 -5.31 -17.08 19.61
CA LYS A 29 -5.02 -17.38 21.03
C LYS A 29 -4.07 -18.57 21.13
N GLY A 30 -2.99 -18.41 21.87
CA GLY A 30 -1.96 -19.43 22.07
C GLY A 30 -0.87 -19.48 21.00
N GLN A 31 -0.89 -18.60 20.02
CA GLN A 31 0.18 -18.46 19.02
C GLN A 31 1.04 -17.23 19.31
N LYS A 32 2.32 -17.30 18.91
CA LYS A 32 3.27 -16.18 19.05
C LYS A 32 3.32 -15.28 17.81
N HIS A 33 2.79 -15.75 16.70
CA HIS A 33 2.82 -15.08 15.42
C HIS A 33 1.41 -14.97 14.85
N GLY A 34 1.20 -14.01 13.98
CA GLY A 34 -0.06 -13.82 13.28
C GLY A 34 -0.46 -15.02 12.42
N LYS A 35 -1.56 -14.90 11.75
CA LYS A 35 -2.13 -15.95 10.90
C LYS A 35 -1.18 -16.31 9.77
N LEU A 36 -0.68 -17.54 9.77
CA LEU A 36 0.25 -18.03 8.74
C LEU A 36 -0.45 -18.39 7.42
N ASN A 37 -1.76 -18.58 7.44
CA ASN A 37 -2.54 -18.99 6.29
C ASN A 37 -3.72 -18.03 6.09
N ILE A 38 -3.44 -16.91 5.42
CA ILE A 38 -4.44 -15.90 5.09
C ILE A 38 -5.25 -16.40 3.91
N GLN A 39 -6.57 -16.41 4.06
CA GLN A 39 -7.47 -16.83 2.99
C GLN A 39 -7.82 -15.66 2.08
N GLN A 40 -7.77 -15.89 0.78
CA GLN A 40 -8.28 -14.95 -0.20
C GLN A 40 -9.77 -14.74 0.00
N LYS A 41 -10.21 -13.50 -0.10
CA LYS A 41 -11.62 -13.08 -0.02
C LYS A 41 -12.04 -12.38 -1.31
N ASP A 42 -13.33 -12.21 -1.52
CA ASP A 42 -13.86 -11.41 -2.64
C ASP A 42 -13.60 -9.90 -2.46
N GLN A 43 -13.27 -9.51 -1.24
CA GLN A 43 -12.85 -8.15 -0.91
C GLN A 43 -11.46 -7.85 -1.48
N VAL A 44 -11.28 -6.61 -1.92
CA VAL A 44 -9.98 -6.05 -2.30
C VAL A 44 -9.69 -4.85 -1.41
N ASP A 45 -8.62 -4.94 -0.63
CA ASP A 45 -8.07 -3.81 0.12
C ASP A 45 -6.97 -3.16 -0.71
N TRP A 46 -7.10 -1.88 -0.96
CA TRP A 46 -6.15 -1.10 -1.75
C TRP A 46 -5.66 0.09 -0.97
N LEU A 47 -4.41 0.04 -0.57
CA LEU A 47 -3.72 1.12 0.13
C LEU A 47 -3.03 2.03 -0.87
N ILE A 48 -3.24 3.33 -0.73
CA ILE A 48 -2.66 4.37 -1.59
C ILE A 48 -2.04 5.41 -0.65
N ASP A 49 -0.74 5.33 -0.45
CA ASP A 49 -0.04 6.09 0.56
C ASP A 49 0.91 7.11 -0.06
N LEU A 50 1.08 8.24 0.59
CA LEU A 50 2.09 9.23 0.18
C LEU A 50 3.50 8.64 0.37
N LYS A 51 3.75 8.10 1.54
CA LYS A 51 5.04 7.53 2.00
C LYS A 51 4.79 6.52 3.11
N GLN A 52 5.74 5.63 3.30
CA GLN A 52 5.76 4.71 4.43
C GLN A 52 7.03 4.92 5.25
N MET A 53 6.87 4.89 6.57
CA MET A 53 7.98 4.92 7.50
C MET A 53 8.61 3.53 7.62
N GLY A 54 9.92 3.46 7.82
CA GLY A 54 10.59 2.23 8.21
C GLY A 54 10.05 1.68 9.54
N VAL A 55 9.94 0.37 9.65
CA VAL A 55 9.36 -0.30 10.85
C VAL A 55 10.41 -0.94 11.74
N GLY A 56 11.64 -1.16 11.25
CA GLY A 56 12.72 -1.83 11.99
C GLY A 56 14.01 -1.02 12.05
N GLY A 57 14.75 -1.18 13.14
CA GLY A 57 16.11 -0.65 13.32
C GLY A 57 17.16 -1.73 13.16
N ASP A 58 18.39 -1.44 13.61
CA ASP A 58 19.56 -2.30 13.44
C ASP A 58 19.52 -3.58 14.28
N ASN A 59 18.54 -3.72 15.17
CA ASN A 59 18.37 -4.92 15.98
C ASN A 59 16.89 -5.21 16.27
N SER A 60 16.60 -6.38 16.83
CA SER A 60 15.26 -6.83 17.20
C SER A 60 14.83 -6.43 18.62
N TRP A 61 15.61 -5.64 19.33
CA TRP A 61 15.41 -5.25 20.72
C TRP A 61 14.69 -3.91 20.88
N GLY A 62 14.14 -3.37 19.83
CA GLY A 62 13.42 -2.10 19.85
C GLY A 62 14.22 -0.91 19.33
N ALA A 63 15.32 -1.13 18.59
CA ALA A 63 15.97 -0.05 17.85
C ALA A 63 15.00 0.57 16.87
N ARG A 64 14.93 1.91 16.88
CA ARG A 64 14.11 2.66 15.94
C ARG A 64 14.75 2.70 14.55
N PRO A 65 13.95 2.88 13.49
CA PRO A 65 14.50 3.15 12.17
C PRO A 65 15.43 4.37 12.18
N HIS A 66 16.45 4.38 11.34
CA HIS A 66 17.28 5.55 11.15
C HIS A 66 16.46 6.74 10.66
N ASP A 67 16.84 7.96 11.04
CA ASP A 67 16.09 9.18 10.76
C ASP A 67 15.71 9.35 9.29
N LYS A 68 16.59 8.93 8.37
CA LYS A 68 16.32 8.97 6.92
C LYS A 68 15.13 8.11 6.46
N TYR A 69 14.69 7.16 7.30
CA TYR A 69 13.55 6.28 7.04
C TYR A 69 12.35 6.59 7.92
N THR A 70 12.39 7.69 8.65
CA THR A 70 11.27 8.16 9.48
C THR A 70 10.52 9.28 8.79
N LEU A 71 9.25 9.44 9.13
CA LEU A 71 8.45 10.57 8.71
C LEU A 71 8.40 11.59 9.84
N SER A 72 9.03 12.74 9.63
CA SER A 72 9.02 13.82 10.61
C SER A 72 7.64 14.49 10.68
N PRO A 73 7.23 15.01 11.84
CA PRO A 73 6.04 15.84 11.92
C PRO A 73 6.11 17.02 10.95
N GLY A 74 5.02 17.30 10.24
CA GLY A 74 4.98 18.38 9.26
C GLY A 74 3.69 18.35 8.45
N ASN A 75 3.60 19.26 7.49
CA ASN A 75 2.52 19.28 6.52
C ASN A 75 2.92 18.40 5.33
N TYR A 76 2.00 17.54 4.93
CA TYR A 76 2.17 16.64 3.80
C TYR A 76 1.00 16.81 2.85
N ASP A 77 1.32 17.01 1.60
CA ASP A 77 0.35 17.08 0.51
C ASP A 77 0.72 16.07 -0.56
N TYR A 78 -0.25 15.31 -1.02
CA TYR A 78 -0.07 14.45 -2.17
C TYR A 78 -1.38 14.34 -2.95
N SER A 79 -1.24 13.97 -4.19
CA SER A 79 -2.39 13.74 -5.05
C SER A 79 -2.22 12.48 -5.89
N PHE A 80 -3.32 11.86 -6.18
CA PHE A 80 -3.38 10.73 -7.08
C PHE A 80 -4.65 10.80 -7.92
N MET A 81 -4.66 10.09 -9.02
CA MET A 81 -5.81 10.00 -9.91
C MET A 81 -6.29 8.56 -9.99
N LEU A 82 -7.58 8.35 -9.89
CA LEU A 82 -8.24 7.09 -10.20
C LEU A 82 -8.72 7.12 -11.64
N VAL A 83 -8.26 6.19 -12.45
CA VAL A 83 -8.59 6.11 -13.88
C VAL A 83 -9.30 4.79 -14.17
N PRO A 84 -10.62 4.81 -14.40
CA PRO A 84 -11.30 3.61 -14.87
C PRO A 84 -10.86 3.30 -16.31
N PHE A 85 -10.76 2.02 -16.63
CA PHE A 85 -10.39 1.57 -17.96
C PHE A 85 -11.10 0.26 -18.35
N GLU A 86 -11.25 0.01 -19.62
CA GLU A 86 -11.73 -1.27 -20.13
C GLU A 86 -10.58 -2.28 -20.15
N VAL A 87 -10.85 -3.51 -19.71
CA VAL A 87 -9.86 -4.60 -19.73
C VAL A 87 -9.49 -4.90 -21.18
N GLY A 88 -8.18 -4.90 -21.46
CA GLY A 88 -7.61 -5.09 -22.80
C GLY A 88 -6.96 -3.83 -23.39
N ILE A 89 -7.13 -2.66 -22.72
CA ILE A 89 -6.42 -1.45 -23.13
C ILE A 89 -4.91 -1.52 -22.77
N ASP A 90 -4.09 -0.82 -23.54
CA ASP A 90 -2.67 -0.64 -23.22
C ASP A 90 -2.51 0.27 -21.99
N LEU A 91 -2.26 -0.35 -20.84
CA LEU A 91 -2.08 0.34 -19.56
C LEU A 91 -0.82 1.21 -19.54
N THR A 92 0.23 0.81 -20.24
CA THR A 92 1.47 1.60 -20.34
C THR A 92 1.18 2.92 -21.06
N ARG A 93 0.42 2.89 -22.13
CA ARG A 93 0.00 4.10 -22.84
C ARG A 93 -0.94 4.94 -21.99
N LEU A 94 -1.88 4.31 -21.30
CA LEU A 94 -2.82 5.00 -20.41
C LEU A 94 -2.08 5.68 -19.24
N SER A 95 -1.08 5.03 -18.65
CA SER A 95 -0.30 5.58 -17.54
C SER A 95 0.48 6.84 -17.91
N LYS A 96 0.87 7.01 -19.18
CA LYS A 96 1.62 8.18 -19.67
C LYS A 96 0.77 9.41 -19.96
N ARG A 97 -0.56 9.29 -19.96
CA ARG A 97 -1.43 10.46 -20.13
C ARG A 97 -1.26 11.40 -18.95
N THR A 98 -0.94 12.65 -19.25
CA THR A 98 -0.83 13.71 -18.22
C THR A 98 -2.19 14.06 -17.66
N MET A 99 -2.23 14.39 -16.38
CA MET A 99 -3.37 15.08 -15.77
C MET A 99 -3.45 16.48 -16.40
N LYS A 100 -4.57 16.83 -16.97
CA LYS A 100 -4.88 18.22 -17.32
C LYS A 100 -5.60 18.86 -16.15
#